data_10bfef5772560b8e1eb29fa094aeaabc
#
_entry.id   10bfef5772560b8e1eb29fa094aeaabc
#
_cell.length_a   1.000
_cell.length_b   1.000
_cell.length_c   1.000
_cell.angle_alpha   90.00
_cell.angle_beta   90.00
_cell.angle_gamma   90.00
#
_symmetry.space_group_name_H-M   'P 1'
#
loop_
_entity.id
_entity.type
_entity.pdbx_description
1 polymer ?
#
loop_
_entity_poly.entity_id
_entity_poly.type
_entity_poly.pdbx_seq_one_letter_code
_entity_poly.pdbx_strand_id
1 'polypeptide(L)'
;DLVDAGDPVEQAKVYDEQGADELCFLDITASNENRNIILDTVRKTAEKCFIPLTVGGGVRSLEDIRSLLLAGADKVSINTAAVKNKNLVKESAEKFGSQCIVVAVDAKKVKDNKWEIFTHGGRKSTGIDAIKFVEKMESMGAGEILLTSMDRDGTKKGYDLDLTKKVSNSINIPVIASGGVGSLEHLHQGLKIGKASAVLAASIFHFGDFSIQDAKKYLDSKGIPVRI
;
A
#
# COMPACT_ATOMS: atom_id res chain seq x y z
N ASP A 1 12.49 -14.48 -6.20
CA ASP A 1 13.78 -13.81 -6.45
C ASP A 1 13.53 -12.31 -6.45
N LEU A 2 14.31 -11.55 -5.66
CA LEU A 2 14.26 -10.09 -5.69
C LEU A 2 15.00 -9.62 -6.96
N VAL A 3 14.38 -8.70 -7.69
CA VAL A 3 14.98 -8.08 -8.87
C VAL A 3 15.38 -6.65 -8.50
N ASP A 4 16.61 -6.27 -8.79
CA ASP A 4 17.09 -4.91 -8.56
C ASP A 4 16.39 -3.95 -9.55
N ALA A 5 15.69 -2.96 -8.99
CA ALA A 5 14.98 -1.94 -9.74
C ALA A 5 15.75 -0.59 -9.78
N GLY A 6 16.99 -0.56 -9.31
CA GLY A 6 17.85 0.62 -9.28
C GLY A 6 17.69 1.48 -8.01
N ASP A 7 18.21 2.70 -8.05
CA ASP A 7 18.16 3.65 -6.94
C ASP A 7 16.72 4.11 -6.67
N PRO A 8 16.17 3.89 -5.46
CA PRO A 8 14.79 4.22 -5.15
C PRO A 8 14.49 5.73 -5.23
N VAL A 9 15.47 6.59 -4.99
CA VAL A 9 15.31 8.06 -5.05
C VAL A 9 15.19 8.53 -6.48
N GLU A 10 16.03 8.01 -7.38
CA GLU A 10 15.95 8.33 -8.81
C GLU A 10 14.68 7.75 -9.44
N GLN A 11 14.28 6.54 -9.03
CA GLN A 11 13.04 5.92 -9.50
C GLN A 11 11.80 6.70 -9.04
N ALA A 12 11.80 7.20 -7.81
CA ALA A 12 10.72 8.04 -7.29
C ALA A 12 10.56 9.33 -8.09
N LYS A 13 11.69 9.98 -8.44
CA LYS A 13 11.71 11.18 -9.28
C LYS A 13 11.11 10.91 -10.66
N VAL A 14 11.45 9.78 -11.29
CA VAL A 14 10.88 9.37 -12.59
C VAL A 14 9.36 9.21 -12.48
N TYR A 15 8.85 8.63 -11.41
CA TYR A 15 7.40 8.48 -11.21
C TYR A 15 6.70 9.81 -10.94
N ASP A 16 7.29 10.71 -10.18
CA ASP A 16 6.77 12.06 -9.96
C ASP A 16 6.68 12.82 -11.30
N GLU A 17 7.77 12.82 -12.09
CA GLU A 17 7.81 13.42 -13.43
C GLU A 17 6.80 12.81 -14.41
N GLN A 18 6.50 11.51 -14.30
CA GLN A 18 5.45 10.83 -15.07
C GLN A 18 4.05 11.11 -14.57
N GLY A 19 3.90 11.85 -13.46
CA GLY A 19 2.63 12.24 -12.91
C GLY A 19 1.94 11.18 -12.05
N ALA A 20 2.70 10.37 -11.30
CA ALA A 20 2.12 9.52 -10.25
C ALA A 20 1.33 10.40 -9.25
N ASP A 21 0.28 9.85 -8.67
CA ASP A 21 -0.48 10.58 -7.66
C ASP A 21 0.11 10.43 -6.26
N GLU A 22 0.68 9.27 -5.96
CA GLU A 22 1.35 8.94 -4.70
C GLU A 22 2.48 7.94 -4.92
N LEU A 23 3.45 7.93 -4.03
CA LEU A 23 4.53 6.93 -3.95
C LEU A 23 4.37 6.07 -2.70
N CYS A 24 4.80 4.80 -2.81
CA CYS A 24 4.81 3.90 -1.67
C CYS A 24 6.13 3.13 -1.61
N PHE A 25 6.88 3.32 -0.52
CA PHE A 25 8.07 2.55 -0.19
C PHE A 25 7.73 1.49 0.86
N LEU A 26 7.92 0.22 0.53
CA LEU A 26 7.70 -0.90 1.43
C LEU A 26 9.01 -1.68 1.61
N ASP A 27 9.68 -1.48 2.75
CA ASP A 27 10.85 -2.29 3.10
C ASP A 27 10.41 -3.68 3.57
N ILE A 28 10.55 -4.66 2.69
CA ILE A 28 10.20 -6.06 2.96
C ILE A 28 11.30 -6.82 3.73
N THR A 29 12.49 -6.22 3.86
CA THR A 29 13.66 -6.82 4.51
C THR A 29 14.02 -6.17 5.85
N ALA A 30 13.15 -5.31 6.38
CA ALA A 30 13.41 -4.44 7.51
C ALA A 30 14.06 -5.15 8.71
N SER A 31 15.38 -5.00 8.83
CA SER A 31 16.18 -5.30 10.01
C SER A 31 16.55 -4.01 10.75
N ASN A 32 17.11 -4.13 11.96
CA ASN A 32 17.55 -2.93 12.70
C ASN A 32 18.67 -2.16 11.99
N GLU A 33 19.52 -2.85 11.23
CA GLU A 33 20.62 -2.23 10.47
C GLU A 33 20.11 -1.44 9.26
N ASN A 34 19.02 -1.88 8.63
CA ASN A 34 18.44 -1.21 7.46
C ASN A 34 17.61 0.03 7.82
N ARG A 35 17.29 0.28 9.10
CA ARG A 35 16.45 1.40 9.51
C ARG A 35 17.05 2.77 9.17
N ASN A 36 18.35 2.95 9.39
CA ASN A 36 19.02 4.22 9.06
C ASN A 36 19.08 4.44 7.55
N ILE A 37 19.20 3.38 6.77
CA ILE A 37 19.22 3.41 5.31
C ILE A 37 17.87 3.89 4.78
N ILE A 38 16.76 3.34 5.30
CA ILE A 38 15.42 3.76 4.86
C ILE A 38 15.12 5.22 5.22
N LEU A 39 15.52 5.69 6.41
CA LEU A 39 15.33 7.09 6.81
C LEU A 39 16.10 8.06 5.91
N ASP A 40 17.33 7.73 5.52
CA ASP A 40 18.12 8.53 4.58
C ASP A 40 17.49 8.54 3.18
N THR A 41 17.04 7.39 2.71
CA THR A 41 16.30 7.27 1.43
C THR A 41 15.02 8.12 1.43
N VAL A 42 14.25 8.07 2.53
CA VAL A 42 13.03 8.89 2.68
C VAL A 42 13.33 10.37 2.60
N ARG A 43 14.37 10.86 3.33
CA ARG A 43 14.79 12.27 3.27
C ARG A 43 15.16 12.70 1.87
N LYS A 44 16.03 11.93 1.21
CA LYS A 44 16.47 12.23 -0.17
C LYS A 44 15.32 12.23 -1.16
N THR A 45 14.35 11.34 -0.97
CA THR A 45 13.13 11.29 -1.82
C THR A 45 12.27 12.52 -1.57
N ALA A 46 11.99 12.86 -0.31
CA ALA A 46 11.18 14.02 0.05
C ALA A 46 11.78 15.37 -0.42
N GLU A 47 13.10 15.43 -0.59
CA GLU A 47 13.78 16.61 -1.17
C GLU A 47 13.57 16.74 -2.69
N LYS A 48 13.26 15.65 -3.39
CA LYS A 48 13.18 15.60 -4.86
C LYS A 48 11.78 15.38 -5.40
N CYS A 49 10.88 14.81 -4.62
CA CYS A 49 9.52 14.43 -5.04
C CYS A 49 8.49 15.19 -4.21
N PHE A 50 7.45 15.69 -4.89
CA PHE A 50 6.44 16.58 -4.29
C PHE A 50 5.04 15.94 -4.26
N ILE A 51 4.93 14.67 -4.59
CA ILE A 51 3.72 13.87 -4.42
C ILE A 51 3.76 13.13 -3.07
N PRO A 52 2.60 12.82 -2.45
CA PRO A 52 2.56 12.15 -1.16
C PRO A 52 3.36 10.85 -1.13
N LEU A 53 4.17 10.67 -0.08
CA LEU A 53 5.03 9.52 0.14
C LEU A 53 4.53 8.69 1.31
N THR A 54 4.12 7.47 1.04
CA THR A 54 3.81 6.45 2.05
C THR A 54 5.04 5.57 2.27
N VAL A 55 5.42 5.38 3.54
CA VAL A 55 6.57 4.52 3.89
C VAL A 55 6.13 3.43 4.85
N GLY A 56 6.48 2.18 4.55
CA GLY A 56 6.20 1.03 5.40
C GLY A 56 7.36 0.05 5.44
N GLY A 57 7.20 -0.96 6.29
CA GLY A 57 8.24 -1.95 6.56
C GLY A 57 8.90 -1.72 7.92
N GLY A 58 8.91 -2.75 8.76
CA GLY A 58 9.58 -2.72 10.06
C GLY A 58 9.03 -1.75 11.11
N VAL A 59 7.93 -1.07 10.87
CA VAL A 59 7.30 -0.12 11.82
C VAL A 59 6.68 -0.89 12.99
N ARG A 60 7.09 -0.54 14.23
CA ARG A 60 6.72 -1.29 15.45
C ARG A 60 6.27 -0.40 16.61
N SER A 61 6.55 0.90 16.55
CA SER A 61 6.33 1.83 17.67
C SER A 61 5.93 3.22 17.17
N LEU A 62 5.41 4.04 18.09
CA LEU A 62 5.15 5.46 17.84
C LEU A 62 6.42 6.23 17.47
N GLU A 63 7.57 5.83 18.00
CA GLU A 63 8.84 6.47 17.68
C GLU A 63 9.30 6.16 16.25
N ASP A 64 9.04 4.94 15.76
CA ASP A 64 9.30 4.59 14.36
C ASP A 64 8.46 5.47 13.42
N ILE A 65 7.17 5.62 13.73
CA ILE A 65 6.24 6.44 12.95
C ILE A 65 6.72 7.89 12.94
N ARG A 66 7.02 8.43 14.13
CA ARG A 66 7.54 9.80 14.26
C ARG A 66 8.80 10.02 13.44
N SER A 67 9.74 9.08 13.48
CA SER A 67 11.02 9.19 12.76
C SER A 67 10.80 9.21 11.25
N LEU A 68 9.87 8.40 10.71
CA LEU A 68 9.53 8.40 9.30
C LEU A 68 8.85 9.70 8.87
N LEU A 69 7.87 10.19 9.66
CA LEU A 69 7.22 11.48 9.38
C LEU A 69 8.20 12.65 9.42
N LEU A 70 9.12 12.68 10.39
CA LEU A 70 10.19 13.70 10.47
C LEU A 70 11.21 13.58 9.34
N ALA A 71 11.38 12.38 8.76
CA ALA A 71 12.24 12.18 7.60
C ALA A 71 11.59 12.67 6.29
N GLY A 72 10.29 12.98 6.29
CA GLY A 72 9.56 13.52 5.15
C GLY A 72 8.50 12.60 4.56
N ALA A 73 8.18 11.45 5.21
CA ALA A 73 7.01 10.67 4.83
C ALA A 73 5.72 11.42 5.17
N ASP A 74 4.74 11.41 4.27
CA ASP A 74 3.40 11.93 4.53
C ASP A 74 2.52 10.93 5.26
N LYS A 75 2.73 9.64 4.95
CA LYS A 75 1.97 8.53 5.53
C LYS A 75 2.91 7.40 5.96
N VAL A 76 2.52 6.69 7.00
CA VAL A 76 3.28 5.52 7.50
C VAL A 76 2.38 4.28 7.47
N SER A 77 2.88 3.21 6.84
CA SER A 77 2.17 1.95 6.68
C SER A 77 2.58 0.95 7.76
N ILE A 78 1.60 0.46 8.52
CA ILE A 78 1.75 -0.48 9.63
C ILE A 78 1.09 -1.81 9.26
N ASN A 79 1.85 -2.90 9.29
CA ASN A 79 1.36 -4.25 8.99
C ASN A 79 1.36 -5.14 10.24
N THR A 80 2.37 -5.97 10.44
CA THR A 80 2.46 -6.96 11.52
C THR A 80 2.26 -6.36 12.92
N ALA A 81 2.71 -5.13 13.14
CA ALA A 81 2.54 -4.45 14.43
C ALA A 81 1.07 -4.13 14.72
N ALA A 82 0.27 -3.76 13.72
CA ALA A 82 -1.16 -3.53 13.86
C ALA A 82 -1.93 -4.82 14.22
N VAL A 83 -1.49 -5.96 13.68
CA VAL A 83 -2.06 -7.27 14.02
C VAL A 83 -1.74 -7.66 15.47
N LYS A 84 -0.50 -7.43 15.90
CA LYS A 84 -0.02 -7.77 17.27
C LYS A 84 -0.58 -6.84 18.33
N ASN A 85 -0.65 -5.56 18.03
CA ASN A 85 -1.10 -4.51 18.94
C ASN A 85 -1.97 -3.47 18.21
N LYS A 86 -3.27 -3.68 18.27
CA LYS A 86 -4.25 -2.78 17.64
C LYS A 86 -4.24 -1.37 18.25
N ASN A 87 -3.86 -1.26 19.53
CA ASN A 87 -3.78 0.04 20.21
C ASN A 87 -2.70 0.93 19.58
N LEU A 88 -1.66 0.37 18.97
CA LEU A 88 -0.67 1.15 18.23
C LEU A 88 -1.33 2.01 17.15
N VAL A 89 -2.31 1.46 16.41
CA VAL A 89 -3.04 2.21 15.37
C VAL A 89 -3.82 3.38 16.00
N LYS A 90 -4.53 3.12 17.11
CA LYS A 90 -5.29 4.14 17.83
C LYS A 90 -4.39 5.27 18.35
N GLU A 91 -3.34 4.92 19.09
CA GLU A 91 -2.38 5.87 19.65
C GLU A 91 -1.68 6.68 18.57
N SER A 92 -1.37 6.04 17.42
CA SER A 92 -0.76 6.71 16.27
C SER A 92 -1.72 7.72 15.62
N ALA A 93 -2.98 7.33 15.42
CA ALA A 93 -4.01 8.20 14.86
C ALA A 93 -4.31 9.40 15.78
N GLU A 94 -4.38 9.17 17.09
CA GLU A 94 -4.56 10.23 18.09
C GLU A 94 -3.37 11.21 18.13
N LYS A 95 -2.16 10.71 17.93
CA LYS A 95 -0.93 11.52 18.06
C LYS A 95 -0.55 12.25 16.78
N PHE A 96 -0.71 11.62 15.61
CA PHE A 96 -0.23 12.12 14.33
C PHE A 96 -1.36 12.47 13.35
N GLY A 97 -2.60 12.10 13.65
CA GLY A 97 -3.75 12.22 12.76
C GLY A 97 -3.98 10.95 11.94
N SER A 98 -5.26 10.59 11.75
CA SER A 98 -5.66 9.40 10.97
C SER A 98 -5.11 9.44 9.55
N GLN A 99 -5.04 10.60 8.92
CA GLN A 99 -4.54 10.79 7.55
C GLN A 99 -3.09 10.34 7.34
N CYS A 100 -2.29 10.23 8.41
CA CYS A 100 -0.91 9.76 8.36
C CYS A 100 -0.79 8.23 8.54
N ILE A 101 -1.88 7.53 8.87
CA ILE A 101 -1.83 6.12 9.28
C ILE A 101 -2.49 5.23 8.23
N VAL A 102 -1.68 4.46 7.55
CA VAL A 102 -2.10 3.40 6.61
C VAL A 102 -1.94 2.06 7.31
N VAL A 103 -2.97 1.21 7.28
CA VAL A 103 -2.84 -0.18 7.74
C VAL A 103 -2.69 -1.10 6.53
N ALA A 104 -1.52 -1.74 6.40
CA ALA A 104 -1.28 -2.74 5.38
C ALA A 104 -1.81 -4.11 5.81
N VAL A 105 -2.55 -4.75 4.91
CA VAL A 105 -3.23 -6.02 5.14
C VAL A 105 -2.87 -7.00 4.03
N ASP A 106 -2.09 -8.02 4.37
CA ASP A 106 -1.81 -9.13 3.48
C ASP A 106 -2.88 -10.20 3.71
N ALA A 107 -3.78 -10.38 2.74
CA ALA A 107 -4.91 -11.29 2.84
C ALA A 107 -4.79 -12.46 1.87
N LYS A 108 -5.13 -13.65 2.34
CA LYS A 108 -5.16 -14.88 1.54
C LYS A 108 -6.52 -15.56 1.63
N LYS A 109 -7.04 -16.05 0.50
CA LYS A 109 -8.28 -16.80 0.46
C LYS A 109 -8.09 -18.16 1.13
N VAL A 110 -8.90 -18.46 2.13
CA VAL A 110 -8.85 -19.74 2.87
C VAL A 110 -10.06 -20.62 2.59
N LYS A 111 -11.18 -20.04 2.20
CA LYS A 111 -12.42 -20.71 1.76
C LYS A 111 -13.19 -19.78 0.81
N ASP A 112 -14.26 -20.26 0.22
CA ASP A 112 -15.14 -19.41 -0.55
C ASP A 112 -15.66 -18.24 0.29
N ASN A 113 -15.50 -17.04 -0.27
CA ASN A 113 -15.88 -15.80 0.38
C ASN A 113 -15.23 -15.52 1.75
N LYS A 114 -14.09 -16.15 2.06
CA LYS A 114 -13.37 -15.95 3.31
C LYS A 114 -11.87 -15.75 3.08
N TRP A 115 -11.34 -14.66 3.58
CA TRP A 115 -9.93 -14.32 3.56
C TRP A 115 -9.40 -14.16 4.97
N GLU A 116 -8.19 -14.60 5.17
CA GLU A 116 -7.47 -14.54 6.43
C GLU A 116 -6.24 -13.65 6.29
N ILE A 117 -5.91 -12.92 7.36
CA ILE A 117 -4.71 -12.08 7.41
C ILE A 117 -3.47 -12.94 7.65
N PHE A 118 -2.43 -12.61 6.92
CA PHE A 118 -1.09 -13.14 7.09
C PHE A 118 -0.13 -12.03 7.56
N THR A 119 0.93 -12.42 8.24
CA THR A 119 1.98 -11.52 8.74
C THR A 119 3.35 -11.99 8.31
N HIS A 120 4.39 -11.18 8.61
CA HIS A 120 5.79 -11.49 8.28
C HIS A 120 5.99 -11.72 6.77
N GLY A 121 5.49 -10.80 5.94
CA GLY A 121 5.57 -10.92 4.49
C GLY A 121 4.81 -12.14 3.96
N GLY A 122 3.62 -12.39 4.49
CA GLY A 122 2.76 -13.47 4.05
C GLY A 122 3.12 -14.89 4.54
N ARG A 123 4.08 -15.01 5.45
CA ARG A 123 4.60 -16.34 5.87
C ARG A 123 3.82 -16.97 7.02
N LYS A 124 3.11 -16.17 7.82
CA LYS A 124 2.44 -16.64 9.04
C LYS A 124 0.94 -16.32 9.01
N SER A 125 0.11 -17.37 8.95
CA SER A 125 -1.33 -17.31 9.16
C SER A 125 -1.65 -16.82 10.57
N THR A 126 -2.72 -16.03 10.71
CA THR A 126 -3.14 -15.46 11.99
C THR A 126 -4.46 -16.01 12.50
N GLY A 127 -5.26 -16.67 11.66
CA GLY A 127 -6.64 -17.06 11.95
C GLY A 127 -7.63 -15.89 11.95
N ILE A 128 -7.17 -14.67 11.67
CA ILE A 128 -7.99 -13.44 11.74
C ILE A 128 -8.68 -13.22 10.39
N ASP A 129 -10.00 -13.06 10.41
CA ASP A 129 -10.79 -12.70 9.24
C ASP A 129 -10.42 -11.30 8.75
N ALA A 130 -10.12 -11.17 7.45
CA ALA A 130 -9.63 -9.93 6.88
C ALA A 130 -10.68 -8.80 6.94
N ILE A 131 -11.96 -9.11 6.69
CA ILE A 131 -13.04 -8.10 6.71
C ILE A 131 -13.23 -7.54 8.12
N LYS A 132 -13.36 -8.42 9.13
CA LYS A 132 -13.49 -7.99 10.53
C LYS A 132 -12.28 -7.20 11.03
N PHE A 133 -11.10 -7.52 10.49
CA PHE A 133 -9.90 -6.79 10.87
C PHE A 133 -9.90 -5.36 10.31
N VAL A 134 -10.22 -5.16 9.04
CA VAL A 134 -10.23 -3.81 8.45
C VAL A 134 -11.30 -2.93 9.10
N GLU A 135 -12.50 -3.47 9.41
CA GLU A 135 -13.53 -2.79 10.19
C GLU A 135 -12.99 -2.35 11.57
N LYS A 136 -12.22 -3.23 12.21
CA LYS A 136 -11.59 -2.90 13.49
C LYS A 136 -10.52 -1.84 13.33
N MET A 137 -9.72 -1.87 12.27
CA MET A 137 -8.66 -0.86 12.03
C MET A 137 -9.26 0.51 11.75
N GLU A 138 -10.34 0.60 10.97
CA GLU A 138 -11.11 1.85 10.80
C GLU A 138 -11.59 2.37 12.17
N SER A 139 -12.20 1.53 13.00
CA SER A 139 -12.67 1.92 14.35
C SER A 139 -11.54 2.34 15.30
N MET A 140 -10.29 1.96 15.00
CA MET A 140 -9.10 2.36 15.73
C MET A 140 -8.44 3.62 15.15
N GLY A 141 -9.01 4.23 14.10
CA GLY A 141 -8.54 5.49 13.54
C GLY A 141 -7.55 5.34 12.39
N ALA A 142 -7.45 4.17 11.75
CA ALA A 142 -6.73 4.05 10.48
C ALA A 142 -7.31 5.03 9.46
N GLY A 143 -6.46 5.71 8.71
CA GLY A 143 -6.88 6.63 7.65
C GLY A 143 -7.08 5.95 6.31
N GLU A 144 -6.32 4.88 6.04
CA GLU A 144 -6.38 4.11 4.78
C GLU A 144 -6.06 2.65 5.01
N ILE A 145 -6.55 1.77 4.14
CA ILE A 145 -6.18 0.35 4.08
C ILE A 145 -5.40 0.07 2.79
N LEU A 146 -4.16 -0.39 2.91
CA LEU A 146 -3.39 -0.95 1.80
C LEU A 146 -3.62 -2.47 1.78
N LEU A 147 -4.45 -2.93 0.84
CA LEU A 147 -4.92 -4.31 0.77
C LEU A 147 -4.17 -5.10 -0.29
N THR A 148 -3.33 -6.04 0.12
CA THR A 148 -2.60 -6.93 -0.78
C THR A 148 -3.23 -8.33 -0.78
N SER A 149 -3.66 -8.81 -1.96
CA SER A 149 -4.04 -10.20 -2.14
C SER A 149 -2.79 -11.05 -2.38
N MET A 150 -2.49 -11.93 -1.44
CA MET A 150 -1.37 -12.87 -1.56
C MET A 150 -1.60 -13.94 -2.65
N ASP A 151 -2.85 -14.21 -3.00
CA ASP A 151 -3.20 -15.15 -4.07
C ASP A 151 -2.94 -14.55 -5.46
N ARG A 152 -2.84 -13.22 -5.53
CA ARG A 152 -2.65 -12.48 -6.78
C ARG A 152 -1.27 -11.86 -6.90
N ASP A 153 -0.62 -11.53 -5.79
CA ASP A 153 0.68 -10.86 -5.80
C ASP A 153 1.72 -11.64 -6.61
N GLY A 154 2.45 -10.93 -7.48
CA GLY A 154 3.42 -11.51 -8.41
C GLY A 154 2.84 -12.31 -9.60
N THR A 155 1.53 -12.52 -9.70
CA THR A 155 0.93 -13.40 -10.73
C THR A 155 0.65 -12.72 -12.06
N LYS A 156 0.57 -11.39 -12.10
CA LYS A 156 0.12 -10.58 -13.27
C LYS A 156 -1.30 -10.93 -13.77
N LYS A 157 -2.15 -11.56 -12.94
CA LYS A 157 -3.52 -12.02 -13.29
C LYS A 157 -4.63 -11.05 -12.85
N GLY A 158 -4.29 -9.85 -12.41
CA GLY A 158 -5.20 -8.85 -11.89
C GLY A 158 -5.41 -8.94 -10.38
N TYR A 159 -6.00 -7.88 -9.82
CA TYR A 159 -6.36 -7.82 -8.40
C TYR A 159 -7.37 -8.91 -8.00
N ASP A 160 -7.43 -9.25 -6.71
CA ASP A 160 -8.54 -10.02 -6.14
C ASP A 160 -9.76 -9.09 -6.01
N LEU A 161 -10.58 -9.04 -7.07
CA LEU A 161 -11.72 -8.12 -7.15
C LEU A 161 -12.80 -8.42 -6.09
N ASP A 162 -12.99 -9.69 -5.75
CA ASP A 162 -13.97 -10.11 -4.74
C ASP A 162 -13.54 -9.65 -3.35
N LEU A 163 -12.29 -9.87 -2.99
CA LEU A 163 -11.70 -9.38 -1.74
C LEU A 163 -11.77 -7.87 -1.67
N THR A 164 -11.26 -7.18 -2.70
CA THR A 164 -11.21 -5.72 -2.74
C THR A 164 -12.60 -5.11 -2.59
N LYS A 165 -13.58 -5.61 -3.36
CA LYS A 165 -14.96 -5.14 -3.29
C LYS A 165 -15.61 -5.37 -1.92
N LYS A 166 -15.33 -6.51 -1.28
CA LYS A 166 -15.87 -6.79 0.06
C LYS A 166 -15.29 -5.85 1.10
N VAL A 167 -13.98 -5.64 1.09
CA VAL A 167 -13.32 -4.69 1.98
C VAL A 167 -13.84 -3.28 1.73
N SER A 168 -13.86 -2.81 0.48
CA SER A 168 -14.33 -1.47 0.14
C SER A 168 -15.82 -1.21 0.49
N ASN A 169 -16.64 -2.26 0.54
CA ASN A 169 -18.04 -2.13 0.97
C ASN A 169 -18.21 -2.22 2.49
N SER A 170 -17.21 -2.69 3.25
CA SER A 170 -17.33 -2.87 4.71
C SER A 170 -16.81 -1.70 5.53
N ILE A 171 -16.06 -0.77 4.93
CA ILE A 171 -15.44 0.39 5.58
C ILE A 171 -15.67 1.65 4.76
N ASN A 172 -15.53 2.83 5.39
CA ASN A 172 -15.71 4.14 4.76
C ASN A 172 -14.39 4.84 4.43
N ILE A 173 -13.26 4.34 4.96
CA ILE A 173 -11.93 4.89 4.65
C ILE A 173 -11.41 4.35 3.32
N PRO A 174 -10.51 5.06 2.63
CA PRO A 174 -9.93 4.64 1.37
C PRO A 174 -9.30 3.25 1.42
N VAL A 175 -9.54 2.46 0.37
CA VAL A 175 -8.90 1.16 0.14
C VAL A 175 -8.00 1.25 -1.09
N ILE A 176 -6.74 0.93 -0.91
CA ILE A 176 -5.73 0.85 -1.97
C ILE A 176 -5.57 -0.62 -2.35
N ALA A 177 -5.97 -1.00 -3.57
CA ALA A 177 -5.81 -2.37 -4.05
C ALA A 177 -4.36 -2.65 -4.46
N SER A 178 -3.80 -3.77 -4.02
CA SER A 178 -2.43 -4.20 -4.28
C SER A 178 -2.35 -5.69 -4.61
N GLY A 179 -1.36 -6.05 -5.44
CA GLY A 179 -1.03 -7.42 -5.82
C GLY A 179 -1.74 -7.91 -7.08
N GLY A 180 -0.96 -8.34 -8.08
CA GLY A 180 -1.43 -9.05 -9.26
C GLY A 180 -1.60 -8.23 -10.54
N VAL A 181 -1.25 -6.96 -10.56
CA VAL A 181 -1.37 -6.12 -11.78
C VAL A 181 -0.44 -6.61 -12.87
N GLY A 182 -0.97 -6.77 -14.09
CA GLY A 182 -0.21 -7.16 -15.27
C GLY A 182 -0.66 -6.46 -16.55
N SER A 183 -1.72 -5.61 -16.48
CA SER A 183 -2.23 -4.83 -17.60
C SER A 183 -2.97 -3.58 -17.15
N LEU A 184 -3.18 -2.62 -18.06
CA LEU A 184 -3.96 -1.40 -17.78
C LEU A 184 -5.43 -1.71 -17.45
N GLU A 185 -6.00 -2.76 -18.06
CA GLU A 185 -7.36 -3.21 -17.76
C GLU A 185 -7.50 -3.65 -16.30
N HIS A 186 -6.46 -4.26 -15.69
CA HIS A 186 -6.50 -4.63 -14.27
C HIS A 186 -6.63 -3.42 -13.35
N LEU A 187 -5.99 -2.27 -13.70
CA LEU A 187 -6.15 -1.02 -12.95
C LEU A 187 -7.60 -0.54 -12.99
N HIS A 188 -8.21 -0.53 -14.18
CA HIS A 188 -9.63 -0.18 -14.35
C HIS A 188 -10.54 -1.10 -13.55
N GLN A 189 -10.33 -2.43 -13.61
CA GLN A 189 -11.13 -3.39 -12.85
C GLN A 189 -11.01 -3.19 -11.33
N GLY A 190 -9.81 -2.90 -10.83
CA GLY A 190 -9.58 -2.60 -9.41
C GLY A 190 -10.43 -1.43 -8.91
N LEU A 191 -10.48 -0.34 -9.68
CA LEU A 191 -11.27 0.84 -9.37
C LEU A 191 -12.78 0.62 -9.60
N LYS A 192 -13.17 0.10 -10.75
CA LYS A 192 -14.57 0.02 -11.15
C LYS A 192 -15.32 -1.15 -10.51
N ILE A 193 -14.73 -2.34 -10.53
CA ILE A 193 -15.35 -3.58 -10.04
C ILE A 193 -14.97 -3.81 -8.58
N GLY A 194 -13.68 -3.69 -8.24
CA GLY A 194 -13.16 -3.80 -6.88
C GLY A 194 -13.60 -2.67 -5.97
N LYS A 195 -14.04 -1.53 -6.54
CA LYS A 195 -14.43 -0.31 -5.80
C LYS A 195 -13.31 0.24 -4.92
N ALA A 196 -12.06 -0.03 -5.28
CA ALA A 196 -10.92 0.57 -4.62
C ALA A 196 -10.90 2.08 -4.84
N SER A 197 -10.44 2.83 -3.84
CA SER A 197 -10.24 4.28 -3.94
C SER A 197 -8.96 4.62 -4.70
N ALA A 198 -7.97 3.72 -4.64
CA ALA A 198 -6.72 3.81 -5.38
C ALA A 198 -6.21 2.40 -5.74
N VAL A 199 -5.29 2.34 -6.70
CA VAL A 199 -4.64 1.11 -7.15
C VAL A 199 -3.13 1.26 -7.10
N LEU A 200 -2.43 0.29 -6.51
CA LEU A 200 -1.00 0.22 -6.43
C LEU A 200 -0.48 -0.79 -7.46
N ALA A 201 0.53 -0.40 -8.22
CA ALA A 201 1.26 -1.24 -9.13
C ALA A 201 2.76 -0.96 -9.02
N ALA A 202 3.57 -1.99 -9.22
CA ALA A 202 5.03 -1.89 -9.20
C ALA A 202 5.64 -2.38 -10.52
N SER A 203 5.64 -3.67 -10.77
CA SER A 203 6.40 -4.30 -11.86
C SER A 203 6.08 -3.75 -13.26
N ILE A 204 4.81 -3.45 -13.56
CA ILE A 204 4.40 -2.92 -14.87
C ILE A 204 5.00 -1.54 -15.17
N PHE A 205 5.30 -0.77 -14.12
CA PHE A 205 5.95 0.55 -14.22
C PHE A 205 7.47 0.43 -14.10
N HIS A 206 7.98 -0.37 -13.14
CA HIS A 206 9.42 -0.57 -12.94
C HIS A 206 10.13 -1.14 -14.15
N PHE A 207 9.50 -2.08 -14.83
CA PHE A 207 10.10 -2.73 -16.03
C PHE A 207 9.71 -2.07 -17.33
N GLY A 208 8.94 -0.96 -17.29
CA GLY A 208 8.58 -0.19 -18.48
C GLY A 208 7.57 -0.88 -19.40
N ASP A 209 6.80 -1.86 -18.89
CA ASP A 209 5.69 -2.45 -19.64
C ASP A 209 4.69 -1.34 -20.04
N PHE A 210 4.46 -0.36 -19.16
CA PHE A 210 3.64 0.83 -19.38
C PHE A 210 4.22 2.03 -18.61
N SER A 211 3.96 3.25 -19.10
CA SER A 211 4.18 4.47 -18.35
C SER A 211 2.98 4.80 -17.43
N ILE A 212 3.19 5.64 -16.40
CA ILE A 212 2.09 6.14 -15.57
C ILE A 212 1.11 6.98 -16.41
N GLN A 213 1.62 7.72 -17.38
CA GLN A 213 0.78 8.48 -18.32
C GLN A 213 -0.11 7.59 -19.18
N ASP A 214 0.41 6.43 -19.66
CA ASP A 214 -0.40 5.46 -20.40
C ASP A 214 -1.52 4.90 -19.54
N ALA A 215 -1.23 4.61 -18.28
CA ALA A 215 -2.22 4.15 -17.31
C ALA A 215 -3.32 5.19 -17.09
N LYS A 216 -2.96 6.46 -16.89
CA LYS A 216 -3.92 7.55 -16.69
C LYS A 216 -4.78 7.81 -17.92
N LYS A 217 -4.17 7.89 -19.11
CA LYS A 217 -4.92 8.03 -20.38
C LYS A 217 -5.91 6.87 -20.58
N TYR A 218 -5.47 5.64 -20.28
CA TYR A 218 -6.34 4.48 -20.36
C TYR A 218 -7.53 4.58 -19.41
N LEU A 219 -7.29 4.91 -18.13
CA LEU A 219 -8.34 5.07 -17.11
C LEU A 219 -9.32 6.19 -17.47
N ASP A 220 -8.83 7.34 -17.96
CA ASP A 220 -9.65 8.43 -18.44
C ASP A 220 -10.55 7.99 -19.61
N SER A 221 -10.02 7.26 -20.58
CA SER A 221 -10.78 6.69 -21.70
C SER A 221 -11.89 5.72 -21.27
N LYS A 222 -11.80 5.17 -20.05
CA LYS A 222 -12.80 4.31 -19.41
C LYS A 222 -13.75 5.07 -18.49
N GLY A 223 -13.65 6.41 -18.44
CA GLY A 223 -14.48 7.26 -17.60
C GLY A 223 -14.15 7.20 -16.11
N ILE A 224 -12.93 6.83 -15.76
CA ILE A 224 -12.40 6.93 -14.39
C ILE A 224 -11.77 8.32 -14.23
N PRO A 225 -12.21 9.15 -13.28
CA PRO A 225 -11.59 10.45 -13.03
C PRO A 225 -10.14 10.28 -12.60
N VAL A 226 -9.20 10.84 -13.33
CA VAL A 226 -7.77 10.85 -13.03
C VAL A 226 -7.18 12.24 -13.29
N ARG A 227 -6.14 12.59 -12.55
CA ARG A 227 -5.36 13.79 -12.82
C ARG A 227 -4.37 13.50 -13.96
N ILE A 228 -4.53 14.16 -15.10
CA ILE A 228 -3.63 14.08 -16.26
C ILE A 228 -2.63 15.23 -16.21
#